data_8d710ffafc9f5f432ea9615f73f5dfcf
#
_entry.id   8d710ffafc9f5f432ea9615f73f5dfcf
#
_cell.length_a   1.000
_cell.length_b   1.000
_cell.length_c   1.000
_cell.angle_alpha   90.00
_cell.angle_beta   90.00
_cell.angle_gamma   90.00
#
_symmetry.space_group_name_H-M   'P 1'
#
loop_
_entity.id
_entity.type
_entity.pdbx_description
1 polymer ?
#
loop_
_entity_poly.entity_id
_entity_poly.type
_entity_poly.pdbx_seq_one_letter_code
_entity_poly.pdbx_strand_id
1 'polypeptide(L)'
;MINFTTRLLKSAAVAALMTATAQAASAETLTMSSWVPPTHFVHTDFLVPFTEKVAEVTDGRVTITILPAPLASPPQHWELARNGIADITWGNFTYEPERFVSLWFAEFPNAGTNAEAQSRALWQTYDKYLADNAAFEGVKMLAVGMFGGGQLHHGSKTMSAPEDLANVKFRMGGPIQEKLLTALGAVPVAAPATKAYEMLESGVIDGSLHTMESVVNFRLEDSLKHHTIFPNGFYDATFFVIMNGAKWDGLSDQDKAAIEAIIGENLSAAWGRNFDVQNPAATEKLGAAGHEIVEASPELIATVDGIYTQMVSDWVEAAKAAGVADPQAMLEFYGETYKSIAND
;
A
#
# COMPACT_ATOMS: atom_id res chain seq x y z
N MET A 1 40.21 52.29 52.15
CA MET A 1 39.03 52.35 51.26
C MET A 1 39.36 51.54 50.02
N ILE A 2 38.99 50.27 50.03
CA ILE A 2 39.34 49.33 48.99
C ILE A 2 38.04 48.99 48.25
N ASN A 3 38.06 49.13 46.93
CA ASN A 3 37.00 49.12 45.94
C ASN A 3 35.99 47.98 46.03
N PHE A 4 34.75 48.33 46.29
CA PHE A 4 33.56 47.46 46.26
C PHE A 4 32.95 47.33 44.84
N THR A 5 33.49 48.05 43.85
CA THR A 5 32.90 48.14 42.50
C THR A 5 33.34 47.05 41.52
N THR A 6 34.32 46.21 41.85
CA THR A 6 34.88 45.23 40.89
C THR A 6 34.27 43.83 41.03
N ARG A 7 33.36 43.56 42.00
CA ARG A 7 32.71 42.25 42.19
C ARG A 7 31.34 42.10 41.52
N LEU A 8 30.68 43.22 41.21
CA LEU A 8 29.34 43.21 40.57
C LEU A 8 29.39 43.01 39.05
N LEU A 9 30.49 43.25 38.37
CA LEU A 9 30.65 43.10 36.92
C LEU A 9 31.00 41.68 36.48
N LYS A 10 31.46 40.82 37.39
CA LYS A 10 31.79 39.43 37.05
C LYS A 10 30.60 38.47 37.18
N SER A 11 29.56 38.82 37.90
CA SER A 11 28.36 37.98 38.06
C SER A 11 27.34 38.20 36.94
N ALA A 12 27.37 39.33 36.25
CA ALA A 12 26.46 39.60 35.12
C ALA A 12 26.90 38.94 33.82
N ALA A 13 28.21 38.66 33.67
CA ALA A 13 28.75 38.04 32.48
C ALA A 13 28.54 36.49 32.40
N VAL A 14 28.35 35.85 33.54
CA VAL A 14 28.09 34.39 33.63
C VAL A 14 26.62 34.08 33.45
N ALA A 15 25.69 34.99 33.81
CA ALA A 15 24.27 34.82 33.56
C ALA A 15 23.85 35.03 32.10
N ALA A 16 24.63 35.76 31.31
CA ALA A 16 24.38 35.99 29.89
C ALA A 16 24.83 34.87 28.94
N LEU A 17 25.59 33.87 29.44
CA LEU A 17 26.09 32.76 28.63
C LEU A 17 25.21 31.51 28.74
N MET A 18 24.15 31.50 29.55
CA MET A 18 23.19 30.38 29.64
C MET A 18 21.88 30.63 28.88
N THR A 19 21.75 31.73 28.18
CA THR A 19 20.66 31.99 27.24
C THR A 19 21.13 31.77 25.81
N ALA A 20 21.72 30.62 25.56
CA ALA A 20 22.14 30.32 24.22
C ALA A 20 21.56 29.03 23.75
N THR A 21 21.01 29.17 22.60
CA THR A 21 20.67 28.14 21.63
C THR A 21 19.53 27.19 22.01
N ALA A 22 18.34 27.73 22.30
CA ALA A 22 17.20 27.17 21.63
C ALA A 22 17.42 27.49 20.14
N GLN A 23 18.19 26.68 19.47
CA GLN A 23 18.21 26.66 18.01
C GLN A 23 16.79 26.38 17.62
N ALA A 24 16.06 27.42 17.13
CA ALA A 24 14.77 27.22 16.54
C ALA A 24 15.01 26.21 15.42
N ALA A 25 14.70 24.93 15.68
CA ALA A 25 14.70 23.93 14.65
C ALA A 25 13.77 24.48 13.57
N SER A 26 14.34 24.85 12.43
CA SER A 26 13.55 25.30 11.28
C SER A 26 12.55 24.19 11.02
N ALA A 27 11.25 24.53 11.02
CA ALA A 27 10.22 23.56 10.69
C ALA A 27 10.52 23.01 9.29
N GLU A 28 10.73 21.70 9.21
CA GLU A 28 10.91 21.01 7.92
C GLU A 28 9.54 20.73 7.34
N THR A 29 9.30 21.19 6.11
CA THR A 29 8.06 20.90 5.39
C THR A 29 8.35 19.92 4.27
N LEU A 30 7.82 18.72 4.41
CA LEU A 30 7.93 17.65 3.43
C LEU A 30 6.76 17.71 2.44
N THR A 31 7.00 17.34 1.21
CA THR A 31 5.97 17.23 0.16
C THR A 31 5.55 15.78 -0.02
N MET A 32 4.24 15.53 -0.17
CA MET A 32 3.68 14.21 -0.47
C MET A 32 2.91 14.24 -1.78
N SER A 33 3.24 13.35 -2.72
CA SER A 33 2.45 13.13 -3.94
C SER A 33 1.50 11.95 -3.75
N SER A 34 0.22 12.16 -4.10
CA SER A 34 -0.83 11.13 -4.10
C SER A 34 -1.50 11.08 -5.47
N TRP A 35 -1.81 9.87 -5.96
CA TRP A 35 -2.42 9.66 -7.27
C TRP A 35 -3.93 9.45 -7.22
N VAL A 36 -4.53 9.39 -6.03
CA VAL A 36 -5.99 9.36 -5.86
C VAL A 36 -6.54 10.77 -5.65
N PRO A 37 -7.80 11.02 -6.00
CA PRO A 37 -8.44 12.32 -5.76
C PRO A 37 -8.60 12.60 -4.25
N PRO A 38 -8.71 13.87 -3.85
CA PRO A 38 -8.86 14.25 -2.43
C PRO A 38 -10.11 13.69 -1.74
N THR A 39 -11.07 13.18 -2.51
CA THR A 39 -12.30 12.55 -1.98
C THR A 39 -12.17 11.04 -1.74
N HIS A 40 -11.06 10.45 -2.12
CA HIS A 40 -10.81 9.02 -1.92
C HIS A 40 -10.46 8.74 -0.46
N PHE A 41 -10.97 7.65 0.12
CA PHE A 41 -10.74 7.32 1.53
C PHE A 41 -9.26 7.19 1.91
N VAL A 42 -8.40 6.70 1.01
CA VAL A 42 -6.94 6.69 1.24
C VAL A 42 -6.43 8.10 1.52
N HIS A 43 -6.97 9.13 0.84
CA HIS A 43 -6.58 10.51 1.11
C HIS A 43 -7.16 10.99 2.44
N THR A 44 -8.48 10.82 2.67
CA THR A 44 -9.18 11.40 3.82
C THR A 44 -8.93 10.64 5.12
N ASP A 45 -8.87 9.30 5.07
CA ASP A 45 -8.91 8.46 6.27
C ASP A 45 -7.53 7.86 6.59
N PHE A 46 -6.55 7.99 5.69
CA PHE A 46 -5.20 7.49 5.91
C PHE A 46 -4.12 8.57 5.74
N LEU A 47 -4.00 9.22 4.57
CA LEU A 47 -2.89 10.16 4.32
C LEU A 47 -3.02 11.43 5.18
N VAL A 48 -4.19 12.06 5.24
CA VAL A 48 -4.40 13.26 6.06
C VAL A 48 -4.14 12.97 7.53
N PRO A 49 -4.73 11.94 8.18
CA PRO A 49 -4.41 11.57 9.56
C PRO A 49 -2.93 11.26 9.80
N PHE A 50 -2.25 10.64 8.84
CA PHE A 50 -0.80 10.41 8.95
C PHE A 50 -0.03 11.73 8.97
N THR A 51 -0.35 12.71 8.10
CA THR A 51 0.33 14.02 8.11
C THR A 51 0.12 14.78 9.41
N GLU A 52 -1.10 14.73 9.95
CA GLU A 52 -1.43 15.33 11.24
C GLU A 52 -0.67 14.66 12.39
N LYS A 53 -0.56 13.33 12.35
CA LYS A 53 0.15 12.59 13.37
C LYS A 53 1.66 12.86 13.37
N VAL A 54 2.27 13.01 12.19
CA VAL A 54 3.68 13.44 12.07
C VAL A 54 3.88 14.82 12.70
N ALA A 55 3.01 15.78 12.40
CA ALA A 55 3.08 17.11 12.99
C ALA A 55 2.90 17.07 14.52
N GLU A 56 1.97 16.26 15.03
CA GLU A 56 1.72 16.07 16.47
C GLU A 56 2.97 15.52 17.17
N VAL A 57 3.53 14.38 16.71
CA VAL A 57 4.63 13.70 17.42
C VAL A 57 5.95 14.46 17.32
N THR A 58 6.08 15.37 16.36
CA THR A 58 7.25 16.23 16.19
C THR A 58 7.05 17.64 16.75
N ASP A 59 5.93 17.92 17.46
CA ASP A 59 5.56 19.28 17.94
C ASP A 59 5.65 20.34 16.82
N GLY A 60 5.25 19.97 15.59
CA GLY A 60 5.25 20.84 14.42
C GLY A 60 6.65 21.10 13.80
N ARG A 61 7.72 20.44 14.27
CA ARG A 61 9.06 20.56 13.65
C ARG A 61 9.12 19.92 12.28
N VAL A 62 8.35 18.84 12.06
CA VAL A 62 8.15 18.22 10.75
C VAL A 62 6.69 18.30 10.37
N THR A 63 6.39 18.83 9.19
CA THR A 63 5.06 18.88 8.62
C THR A 63 5.05 18.27 7.22
N ILE A 64 3.92 17.72 6.80
CA ILE A 64 3.76 17.13 5.47
C ILE A 64 2.64 17.85 4.73
N THR A 65 2.93 18.34 3.53
CA THR A 65 1.94 18.93 2.62
C THR A 65 1.62 17.94 1.51
N ILE A 66 0.38 17.46 1.46
CA ILE A 66 -0.09 16.66 0.33
C ILE A 66 -0.33 17.60 -0.85
N LEU A 67 0.30 17.31 -1.98
CA LEU A 67 0.19 18.13 -3.17
C LEU A 67 -1.23 18.05 -3.76
N PRO A 68 -1.75 19.16 -4.31
CA PRO A 68 -3.14 19.24 -4.80
C PRO A 68 -3.41 18.39 -6.04
N ALA A 69 -2.36 17.95 -6.74
CA ALA A 69 -2.42 17.08 -7.89
C ALA A 69 -1.26 16.09 -7.90
N PRO A 70 -1.44 14.89 -8.49
CA PRO A 70 -0.35 13.94 -8.63
C PRO A 70 0.76 14.49 -9.54
N LEU A 71 2.01 14.24 -9.17
CA LEU A 71 3.17 14.63 -9.99
C LEU A 71 3.39 13.70 -11.20
N ALA A 72 2.85 12.48 -11.13
CA ALA A 72 2.96 11.49 -12.19
C ALA A 72 1.83 10.46 -12.11
N SER A 73 1.79 9.52 -13.07
CA SER A 73 0.88 8.37 -13.06
C SER A 73 1.24 7.38 -11.94
N PRO A 74 0.28 6.52 -11.48
CA PRO A 74 0.50 5.62 -10.35
C PRO A 74 1.79 4.77 -10.43
N PRO A 75 2.17 4.18 -11.58
CA PRO A 75 3.38 3.37 -11.68
C PRO A 75 4.70 4.12 -11.43
N GLN A 76 4.69 5.45 -11.45
CA GLN A 76 5.91 6.26 -11.33
C GLN A 76 6.18 6.73 -9.90
N HIS A 77 5.29 6.43 -8.93
CA HIS A 77 5.35 7.00 -7.58
C HIS A 77 6.54 6.51 -6.77
N TRP A 78 7.06 5.29 -7.03
CA TRP A 78 8.30 4.84 -6.42
C TRP A 78 9.48 5.75 -6.81
N GLU A 79 9.64 5.97 -8.10
CA GLU A 79 10.75 6.78 -8.62
C GLU A 79 10.62 8.28 -8.25
N LEU A 80 9.40 8.80 -8.05
CA LEU A 80 9.22 10.17 -7.57
C LEU A 80 9.90 10.38 -6.20
N ALA A 81 9.67 9.47 -5.24
CA ALA A 81 10.29 9.56 -3.92
C ALA A 81 11.77 9.21 -3.99
N ARG A 82 12.14 8.12 -4.64
CA ARG A 82 13.54 7.68 -4.74
C ARG A 82 14.45 8.75 -5.30
N ASN A 83 13.98 9.49 -6.31
CA ASN A 83 14.74 10.56 -6.96
C ASN A 83 14.54 11.95 -6.32
N GLY A 84 13.79 12.06 -5.21
CA GLY A 84 13.58 13.31 -4.48
C GLY A 84 12.74 14.36 -5.23
N ILE A 85 11.89 13.93 -6.18
CA ILE A 85 10.93 14.80 -6.89
C ILE A 85 9.73 15.11 -5.97
N ALA A 86 9.34 14.16 -5.14
CA ALA A 86 8.51 14.34 -3.95
C ALA A 86 9.26 13.73 -2.76
N ASP A 87 9.08 14.28 -1.56
CA ASP A 87 9.72 13.74 -0.37
C ASP A 87 9.07 12.44 0.10
N ILE A 88 7.75 12.34 -0.02
CA ILE A 88 6.96 11.16 0.35
C ILE A 88 6.04 10.81 -0.80
N THR A 89 5.88 9.50 -1.04
CA THR A 89 4.89 8.96 -1.97
C THR A 89 4.27 7.69 -1.40
N TRP A 90 3.15 7.29 -1.96
CA TRP A 90 2.59 5.96 -1.80
C TRP A 90 2.23 5.38 -3.17
N GLY A 91 2.19 4.08 -3.26
CA GLY A 91 1.89 3.42 -4.52
C GLY A 91 1.71 1.92 -4.34
N ASN A 92 1.63 1.24 -5.47
CA ASN A 92 1.44 -0.20 -5.54
C ASN A 92 2.71 -0.85 -6.10
N PHE A 93 3.30 -1.77 -5.37
CA PHE A 93 4.47 -2.54 -5.83
C PHE A 93 4.18 -3.35 -7.09
N THR A 94 2.93 -3.77 -7.28
CA THR A 94 2.45 -4.52 -8.44
C THR A 94 2.76 -3.80 -9.77
N TYR A 95 2.87 -2.47 -9.75
CA TYR A 95 3.14 -1.67 -10.97
C TYR A 95 4.61 -1.67 -11.42
N GLU A 96 5.54 -2.15 -10.58
CA GLU A 96 6.95 -2.35 -10.94
C GLU A 96 7.35 -3.83 -10.72
N PRO A 97 6.73 -4.76 -11.44
CA PRO A 97 6.80 -6.19 -11.13
C PRO A 97 8.22 -6.76 -11.19
N GLU A 98 9.07 -6.27 -12.11
CA GLU A 98 10.44 -6.75 -12.23
C GLU A 98 11.31 -6.36 -11.03
N ARG A 99 11.04 -5.21 -10.40
CA ARG A 99 11.77 -4.76 -9.21
C ARG A 99 11.31 -5.54 -7.98
N PHE A 100 10.01 -5.77 -7.83
CA PHE A 100 9.42 -6.28 -6.60
C PHE A 100 8.96 -7.73 -6.68
N VAL A 101 9.67 -8.55 -7.45
CA VAL A 101 9.43 -10.01 -7.54
C VAL A 101 9.37 -10.66 -6.15
N SER A 102 10.19 -10.19 -5.22
CA SER A 102 10.22 -10.68 -3.84
C SER A 102 8.89 -10.56 -3.10
N LEU A 103 7.99 -9.65 -3.51
CA LEU A 103 6.69 -9.42 -2.88
C LEU A 103 5.51 -10.13 -3.54
N TRP A 104 5.69 -10.81 -4.67
CA TRP A 104 4.60 -11.46 -5.40
C TRP A 104 3.83 -12.49 -4.56
N PHE A 105 4.49 -13.12 -3.59
CA PHE A 105 3.86 -14.09 -2.70
C PHE A 105 2.65 -13.54 -1.94
N ALA A 106 2.69 -12.26 -1.58
CA ALA A 106 1.62 -11.60 -0.86
C ALA A 106 0.40 -11.26 -1.75
N GLU A 107 0.57 -11.32 -3.07
CA GLU A 107 -0.49 -11.04 -4.05
C GLU A 107 -1.21 -12.31 -4.53
N PHE A 108 -0.81 -13.48 -4.05
CA PHE A 108 -1.42 -14.76 -4.43
C PHE A 108 -2.89 -14.86 -4.02
N PRO A 109 -3.68 -15.71 -4.73
CA PRO A 109 -5.04 -16.01 -4.30
C PRO A 109 -5.07 -16.68 -2.92
N ASN A 110 -6.22 -16.63 -2.27
CA ASN A 110 -6.43 -17.24 -0.95
C ASN A 110 -5.59 -16.65 0.19
N ALA A 111 -5.11 -15.41 0.03
CA ALA A 111 -4.33 -14.73 1.05
C ALA A 111 -5.15 -14.31 2.30
N GLY A 112 -6.47 -14.47 2.26
CA GLY A 112 -7.41 -14.01 3.28
C GLY A 112 -8.03 -12.67 2.94
N THR A 113 -8.88 -12.16 3.85
CA THR A 113 -9.61 -10.90 3.67
C THR A 113 -9.46 -9.91 4.82
N ASN A 114 -8.65 -10.22 5.84
CA ASN A 114 -8.32 -9.31 6.92
C ASN A 114 -7.11 -8.46 6.51
N ALA A 115 -7.36 -7.27 5.97
CA ALA A 115 -6.32 -6.40 5.42
C ALA A 115 -5.37 -5.85 6.52
N GLU A 116 -5.85 -5.65 7.75
CA GLU A 116 -4.99 -5.26 8.87
C GLU A 116 -3.98 -6.37 9.19
N ALA A 117 -4.46 -7.60 9.36
CA ALA A 117 -3.58 -8.73 9.65
C ALA A 117 -2.58 -9.00 8.53
N GLN A 118 -3.01 -8.91 7.26
CA GLN A 118 -2.15 -9.04 6.09
C GLN A 118 -1.07 -7.95 6.04
N SER A 119 -1.45 -6.69 6.26
CA SER A 119 -0.52 -5.56 6.21
C SER A 119 0.53 -5.64 7.33
N ARG A 120 0.14 -6.05 8.54
CA ARG A 120 1.06 -6.27 9.67
C ARG A 120 2.00 -7.44 9.39
N ALA A 121 1.47 -8.56 8.90
CA ALA A 121 2.27 -9.72 8.54
C ALA A 121 3.26 -9.39 7.41
N LEU A 122 2.84 -8.61 6.41
CA LEU A 122 3.70 -8.14 5.33
C LEU A 122 4.82 -7.23 5.85
N TRP A 123 4.51 -6.33 6.79
CA TRP A 123 5.54 -5.49 7.42
C TRP A 123 6.58 -6.33 8.15
N GLN A 124 6.17 -7.27 8.99
CA GLN A 124 7.10 -8.13 9.73
C GLN A 124 7.94 -9.00 8.79
N THR A 125 7.36 -9.43 7.67
CA THR A 125 8.08 -10.19 6.63
C THR A 125 9.09 -9.30 5.89
N TYR A 126 8.69 -8.08 5.53
CA TYR A 126 9.58 -7.09 4.93
C TYR A 126 10.77 -6.78 5.84
N ASP A 127 10.51 -6.45 7.10
CA ASP A 127 11.53 -6.08 8.08
C ASP A 127 12.54 -7.22 8.30
N LYS A 128 12.06 -8.45 8.37
CA LYS A 128 12.90 -9.63 8.65
C LYS A 128 13.70 -10.13 7.44
N TYR A 129 13.14 -10.07 6.23
CA TYR A 129 13.70 -10.75 5.07
C TYR A 129 14.09 -9.84 3.92
N LEU A 130 13.54 -8.62 3.84
CA LEU A 130 13.64 -7.78 2.66
C LEU A 130 14.19 -6.37 2.91
N ALA A 131 14.33 -5.93 4.16
CA ALA A 131 14.75 -4.56 4.48
C ALA A 131 16.11 -4.19 3.84
N ASP A 132 17.03 -5.16 3.74
CA ASP A 132 18.35 -4.98 3.14
C ASP A 132 18.40 -5.40 1.65
N ASN A 133 17.27 -5.74 1.04
CA ASN A 133 17.25 -6.12 -0.38
C ASN A 133 17.41 -4.88 -1.27
N ALA A 134 18.27 -5.00 -2.28
CA ALA A 134 18.61 -3.91 -3.20
C ALA A 134 17.39 -3.29 -3.93
N ALA A 135 16.27 -4.01 -4.05
CA ALA A 135 15.04 -3.48 -4.63
C ALA A 135 14.50 -2.25 -3.88
N PHE A 136 14.81 -2.13 -2.58
CA PHE A 136 14.30 -1.08 -1.69
C PHE A 136 15.33 0.03 -1.39
N GLU A 137 16.50 0.01 -2.04
CA GLU A 137 17.53 1.02 -1.83
C GLU A 137 17.09 2.43 -2.24
N GLY A 138 17.56 3.43 -1.47
CA GLY A 138 17.36 4.86 -1.75
C GLY A 138 16.10 5.45 -1.14
N VAL A 139 15.31 4.66 -0.41
CA VAL A 139 14.11 5.12 0.28
C VAL A 139 14.07 4.63 1.73
N LYS A 140 13.36 5.38 2.59
CA LYS A 140 12.90 4.88 3.90
C LYS A 140 11.49 4.33 3.71
N MET A 141 11.30 3.06 3.97
CA MET A 141 9.96 2.46 4.04
C MET A 141 9.25 2.98 5.29
N LEU A 142 8.08 3.59 5.11
CA LEU A 142 7.24 4.08 6.21
C LEU A 142 6.14 3.08 6.54
N ALA A 143 5.58 2.43 5.53
CA ALA A 143 4.60 1.35 5.69
C ALA A 143 4.57 0.47 4.44
N VAL A 144 4.09 -0.75 4.61
CA VAL A 144 3.59 -1.62 3.54
C VAL A 144 2.13 -1.95 3.81
N GLY A 145 1.37 -2.28 2.79
CA GLY A 145 -0.06 -2.51 2.97
C GLY A 145 -0.64 -3.53 2.01
N MET A 146 -1.78 -4.08 2.41
CA MET A 146 -2.62 -5.00 1.64
C MET A 146 -4.04 -4.46 1.62
N PHE A 147 -4.90 -4.93 0.72
CA PHE A 147 -6.27 -4.44 0.62
C PHE A 147 -7.37 -5.47 0.98
N GLY A 148 -7.00 -6.66 1.43
CA GLY A 148 -7.96 -7.64 1.95
C GLY A 148 -8.72 -8.43 0.89
N GLY A 149 -8.07 -8.76 -0.21
CA GLY A 149 -8.61 -9.62 -1.27
C GLY A 149 -9.37 -8.88 -2.36
N GLY A 150 -8.79 -8.88 -3.55
CA GLY A 150 -9.43 -8.42 -4.78
C GLY A 150 -10.41 -9.46 -5.32
N GLN A 151 -11.37 -9.01 -6.13
CA GLN A 151 -12.47 -9.78 -6.65
C GLN A 151 -12.62 -9.62 -8.17
N LEU A 152 -13.51 -10.40 -8.78
CA LEU A 152 -13.87 -10.29 -10.20
C LEU A 152 -15.12 -9.42 -10.36
N HIS A 153 -15.04 -8.41 -11.22
CA HIS A 153 -16.16 -7.53 -11.53
C HIS A 153 -16.39 -7.45 -13.04
N HIS A 154 -17.65 -7.54 -13.45
CA HIS A 154 -18.03 -7.53 -14.87
C HIS A 154 -19.28 -6.68 -15.13
N GLY A 155 -19.39 -6.15 -16.35
CA GLY A 155 -20.48 -5.23 -16.70
C GLY A 155 -21.85 -5.87 -16.85
N SER A 156 -21.94 -7.12 -17.33
CA SER A 156 -23.20 -7.67 -17.82
C SER A 156 -23.55 -9.09 -17.35
N LYS A 157 -22.65 -9.81 -16.68
CA LYS A 157 -22.91 -11.17 -16.17
C LYS A 157 -21.96 -11.53 -15.03
N THR A 158 -22.40 -12.45 -14.17
CA THR A 158 -21.54 -13.05 -13.15
C THR A 158 -20.54 -14.03 -13.77
N MET A 159 -19.36 -14.13 -13.15
CA MET A 159 -18.26 -15.02 -13.56
C MET A 159 -18.10 -16.10 -12.49
N SER A 160 -19.11 -16.96 -12.33
CA SER A 160 -19.14 -17.92 -11.22
C SER A 160 -18.46 -19.26 -11.53
N ALA A 161 -18.27 -19.59 -12.81
CA ALA A 161 -17.62 -20.83 -13.27
C ALA A 161 -16.38 -20.54 -14.14
N PRO A 162 -15.40 -21.47 -14.26
CA PRO A 162 -14.20 -21.27 -15.06
C PRO A 162 -14.48 -20.87 -16.52
N GLU A 163 -15.47 -21.51 -17.15
CA GLU A 163 -15.86 -21.25 -18.54
C GLU A 163 -16.43 -19.85 -18.78
N ASP A 164 -16.96 -19.20 -17.74
CA ASP A 164 -17.49 -17.83 -17.85
C ASP A 164 -16.42 -16.80 -18.17
N LEU A 165 -15.14 -17.10 -17.79
CA LEU A 165 -14.02 -16.20 -18.00
C LEU A 165 -13.42 -16.31 -19.41
N ALA A 166 -13.75 -17.36 -20.17
CA ALA A 166 -13.15 -17.62 -21.48
C ALA A 166 -13.33 -16.43 -22.45
N ASN A 167 -12.21 -15.89 -22.95
CA ASN A 167 -12.13 -14.75 -23.88
C ASN A 167 -12.66 -13.41 -23.34
N VAL A 168 -13.00 -13.29 -22.05
CA VAL A 168 -13.43 -12.06 -21.44
C VAL A 168 -12.21 -11.17 -21.16
N LYS A 169 -12.28 -9.90 -21.54
CA LYS A 169 -11.21 -8.93 -21.35
C LYS A 169 -11.31 -8.30 -19.98
N PHE A 170 -10.36 -8.59 -19.11
CA PHE A 170 -10.27 -7.99 -17.78
C PHE A 170 -9.11 -7.02 -17.65
N ARG A 171 -9.39 -5.81 -17.17
CA ARG A 171 -8.31 -4.95 -16.69
C ARG A 171 -7.66 -5.62 -15.47
N MET A 172 -6.34 -5.62 -15.44
CA MET A 172 -5.54 -6.09 -14.32
C MET A 172 -4.37 -5.14 -14.01
N GLY A 173 -3.79 -5.25 -12.80
CA GLY A 173 -2.70 -4.38 -12.34
C GLY A 173 -1.32 -5.00 -12.43
N GLY A 174 -1.19 -6.32 -12.37
CA GLY A 174 0.11 -6.95 -12.23
C GLY A 174 0.21 -8.42 -12.59
N PRO A 175 1.41 -9.00 -12.48
CA PRO A 175 1.74 -10.30 -13.06
C PRO A 175 0.99 -11.48 -12.44
N ILE A 176 0.63 -11.40 -11.16
CA ILE A 176 -0.14 -12.45 -10.50
C ILE A 176 -1.55 -12.52 -11.07
N GLN A 177 -2.18 -11.37 -11.25
CA GLN A 177 -3.49 -11.24 -11.88
C GLN A 177 -3.46 -11.69 -13.35
N GLU A 178 -2.39 -11.34 -14.09
CA GLU A 178 -2.18 -11.78 -15.47
C GLU A 178 -2.11 -13.31 -15.58
N LYS A 179 -1.32 -13.95 -14.72
CA LYS A 179 -1.18 -15.41 -14.67
C LYS A 179 -2.52 -16.09 -14.38
N LEU A 180 -3.26 -15.60 -13.38
CA LEU A 180 -4.58 -16.14 -13.03
C LEU A 180 -5.56 -16.01 -14.19
N LEU A 181 -5.72 -14.82 -14.77
CA LEU A 181 -6.63 -14.59 -15.89
C LEU A 181 -6.28 -15.44 -17.10
N THR A 182 -4.99 -15.51 -17.45
CA THR A 182 -4.50 -16.31 -18.59
C THR A 182 -4.79 -17.79 -18.38
N ALA A 183 -4.51 -18.32 -17.19
CA ALA A 183 -4.76 -19.74 -16.88
C ALA A 183 -6.27 -20.09 -16.88
N LEU A 184 -7.13 -19.12 -16.59
CA LEU A 184 -8.60 -19.25 -16.68
C LEU A 184 -9.16 -18.97 -18.09
N GLY A 185 -8.30 -18.74 -19.09
CA GLY A 185 -8.71 -18.49 -20.47
C GLY A 185 -9.26 -17.08 -20.73
N ALA A 186 -9.16 -16.17 -19.78
CA ALA A 186 -9.50 -14.77 -19.96
C ALA A 186 -8.40 -14.00 -20.71
N VAL A 187 -8.71 -12.78 -21.12
CA VAL A 187 -7.78 -11.88 -21.81
C VAL A 187 -7.35 -10.76 -20.86
N PRO A 188 -6.14 -10.82 -20.26
CA PRO A 188 -5.67 -9.76 -19.37
C PRO A 188 -5.30 -8.50 -20.14
N VAL A 189 -5.69 -7.33 -19.63
CA VAL A 189 -5.36 -6.02 -20.15
C VAL A 189 -4.72 -5.19 -19.05
N ALA A 190 -3.42 -4.97 -19.15
CA ALA A 190 -2.64 -4.28 -18.11
C ALA A 190 -2.91 -2.77 -18.13
N ALA A 191 -3.34 -2.23 -17.00
CA ALA A 191 -3.48 -0.79 -16.80
C ALA A 191 -3.54 -0.44 -15.30
N PRO A 192 -3.12 0.77 -14.88
CA PRO A 192 -3.35 1.23 -13.52
C PRO A 192 -4.85 1.38 -13.23
N ALA A 193 -5.24 1.27 -11.94
CA ALA A 193 -6.63 1.32 -11.49
C ALA A 193 -7.37 2.58 -11.98
N THR A 194 -6.66 3.71 -12.03
CA THR A 194 -7.19 5.01 -12.49
C THR A 194 -7.65 5.04 -13.96
N LYS A 195 -7.30 4.02 -14.76
CA LYS A 195 -7.72 3.90 -16.16
C LYS A 195 -8.94 3.01 -16.36
N ALA A 196 -9.39 2.30 -15.33
CA ALA A 196 -10.47 1.33 -15.45
C ALA A 196 -11.77 1.95 -15.97
N TYR A 197 -12.16 3.14 -15.46
CA TYR A 197 -13.37 3.83 -15.89
C TYR A 197 -13.36 4.12 -17.41
N GLU A 198 -12.30 4.76 -17.91
CA GLU A 198 -12.15 5.09 -19.32
C GLU A 198 -12.17 3.85 -20.23
N MET A 199 -11.54 2.77 -19.78
CA MET A 199 -11.46 1.51 -20.53
C MET A 199 -12.80 0.76 -20.58
N LEU A 200 -13.59 0.81 -19.50
CA LEU A 200 -14.96 0.26 -19.46
C LEU A 200 -15.89 1.06 -20.38
N GLU A 201 -15.91 2.39 -20.25
CA GLU A 201 -16.76 3.25 -21.08
C GLU A 201 -16.45 3.18 -22.58
N SER A 202 -15.18 2.96 -22.93
CA SER A 202 -14.78 2.79 -24.34
C SER A 202 -14.91 1.35 -24.86
N GLY A 203 -15.32 0.38 -24.03
CA GLY A 203 -15.44 -1.01 -24.40
C GLY A 203 -14.12 -1.73 -24.70
N VAL A 204 -12.99 -1.20 -24.22
CA VAL A 204 -11.68 -1.86 -24.31
C VAL A 204 -11.62 -3.11 -23.45
N ILE A 205 -12.32 -3.08 -22.32
CA ILE A 205 -12.45 -4.19 -21.37
C ILE A 205 -13.93 -4.47 -21.07
N ASP A 206 -14.22 -5.71 -20.69
CA ASP A 206 -15.55 -6.19 -20.31
C ASP A 206 -15.73 -6.24 -18.78
N GLY A 207 -14.61 -6.36 -18.06
CA GLY A 207 -14.55 -6.46 -16.62
C GLY A 207 -13.22 -5.93 -16.06
N SER A 208 -13.12 -5.90 -14.74
CA SER A 208 -11.93 -5.39 -14.06
C SER A 208 -11.70 -6.11 -12.72
N LEU A 209 -10.44 -6.33 -12.38
CA LEU A 209 -10.03 -6.82 -11.07
C LEU A 209 -9.87 -5.63 -10.12
N HIS A 210 -10.64 -5.64 -9.04
CA HIS A 210 -10.66 -4.61 -7.98
C HIS A 210 -11.07 -5.23 -6.65
N THR A 211 -10.97 -4.44 -5.58
CA THR A 211 -11.72 -4.67 -4.34
C THR A 211 -13.13 -4.06 -4.48
N MET A 212 -14.05 -4.44 -3.60
CA MET A 212 -15.41 -3.87 -3.60
C MET A 212 -15.40 -2.35 -3.39
N GLU A 213 -14.53 -1.85 -2.50
CA GLU A 213 -14.40 -0.41 -2.26
C GLU A 213 -13.91 0.34 -3.51
N SER A 214 -13.00 -0.26 -4.28
CA SER A 214 -12.46 0.36 -5.50
C SER A 214 -13.53 0.53 -6.58
N VAL A 215 -14.52 -0.38 -6.66
CA VAL A 215 -15.65 -0.20 -7.56
C VAL A 215 -16.37 1.12 -7.28
N VAL A 216 -16.54 1.45 -5.98
CA VAL A 216 -17.18 2.71 -5.55
C VAL A 216 -16.24 3.92 -5.72
N ASN A 217 -15.01 3.82 -5.21
CA ASN A 217 -14.09 4.97 -5.14
C ASN A 217 -13.54 5.40 -6.50
N PHE A 218 -13.45 4.49 -7.48
CA PHE A 218 -13.12 4.82 -8.88
C PHE A 218 -14.35 5.04 -9.77
N ARG A 219 -15.58 5.09 -9.17
CA ARG A 219 -16.85 5.34 -9.88
C ARG A 219 -17.13 4.34 -10.98
N LEU A 220 -16.89 3.06 -10.71
CA LEU A 220 -17.10 1.96 -11.64
C LEU A 220 -18.48 1.31 -11.49
N GLU A 221 -19.26 1.73 -10.50
CA GLU A 221 -20.54 1.14 -10.12
C GLU A 221 -21.61 1.19 -11.23
N ASP A 222 -21.50 2.10 -12.18
CA ASP A 222 -22.41 2.13 -13.33
C ASP A 222 -22.01 1.18 -14.46
N SER A 223 -20.73 0.90 -14.60
CA SER A 223 -20.16 0.03 -15.63
C SER A 223 -19.97 -1.41 -15.16
N LEU A 224 -19.85 -1.66 -13.85
CA LEU A 224 -19.63 -2.98 -13.24
C LEU A 224 -20.79 -3.32 -12.32
N LYS A 225 -21.75 -4.14 -12.80
CA LYS A 225 -22.97 -4.51 -12.07
C LYS A 225 -22.95 -5.91 -11.46
N HIS A 226 -21.98 -6.73 -11.83
CA HIS A 226 -21.87 -8.13 -11.44
C HIS A 226 -20.54 -8.38 -10.76
N HIS A 227 -20.59 -8.96 -9.57
CA HIS A 227 -19.42 -9.17 -8.70
C HIS A 227 -19.35 -10.64 -8.30
N THR A 228 -18.22 -11.28 -8.56
CA THR A 228 -17.92 -12.64 -8.11
C THR A 228 -16.92 -12.59 -6.97
N ILE A 229 -17.34 -13.08 -5.82
CA ILE A 229 -16.60 -12.99 -4.57
C ILE A 229 -15.91 -14.33 -4.29
N PHE A 230 -14.63 -14.27 -4.07
CA PHE A 230 -13.83 -15.37 -3.54
C PHE A 230 -13.70 -15.18 -2.03
N PRO A 231 -14.10 -16.15 -1.20
CA PRO A 231 -14.13 -15.99 0.26
C PRO A 231 -12.79 -15.59 0.89
N ASN A 232 -11.68 -16.01 0.28
CA ASN A 232 -10.33 -15.68 0.72
C ASN A 232 -9.57 -14.76 -0.26
N GLY A 233 -10.29 -14.07 -1.16
CA GLY A 233 -9.70 -13.23 -2.20
C GLY A 233 -9.30 -14.02 -3.46
N PHE A 234 -9.60 -13.46 -4.63
CA PHE A 234 -9.14 -13.97 -5.93
C PHE A 234 -7.65 -13.66 -6.15
N TYR A 235 -7.20 -12.54 -5.62
CA TYR A 235 -5.82 -12.07 -5.58
C TYR A 235 -5.70 -11.02 -4.48
N ASP A 236 -4.49 -10.54 -4.22
CA ASP A 236 -4.28 -9.34 -3.42
C ASP A 236 -3.34 -8.37 -4.15
N ALA A 237 -3.04 -7.23 -3.55
CA ALA A 237 -2.06 -6.30 -4.05
C ALA A 237 -1.27 -5.68 -2.89
N THR A 238 0.00 -5.44 -3.15
CA THR A 238 0.95 -4.90 -2.18
C THR A 238 1.17 -3.41 -2.40
N PHE A 239 1.13 -2.64 -1.32
CA PHE A 239 1.29 -1.19 -1.32
C PHE A 239 2.48 -0.74 -0.49
N PHE A 240 3.00 0.43 -0.81
CA PHE A 240 4.04 1.11 -0.07
C PHE A 240 3.64 2.53 0.32
N VAL A 241 4.18 3.00 1.44
CA VAL A 241 4.35 4.41 1.76
C VAL A 241 5.84 4.60 2.02
N ILE A 242 6.48 5.47 1.25
CA ILE A 242 7.94 5.66 1.29
C ILE A 242 8.32 7.14 1.36
N MET A 243 9.47 7.39 1.96
CA MET A 243 10.11 8.69 1.97
C MET A 243 11.47 8.59 1.26
N ASN A 244 11.88 9.67 0.58
CA ASN A 244 13.23 9.77 0.04
C ASN A 244 14.29 9.54 1.12
N GLY A 245 15.26 8.65 0.85
CA GLY A 245 16.25 8.26 1.85
C GLY A 245 17.10 9.44 2.33
N ALA A 246 17.56 10.29 1.43
CA ALA A 246 18.38 11.45 1.81
C ALA A 246 17.58 12.49 2.63
N LYS A 247 16.28 12.65 2.35
CA LYS A 247 15.39 13.48 3.16
C LYS A 247 15.19 12.92 4.56
N TRP A 248 14.98 11.59 4.66
CA TRP A 248 14.93 10.92 5.95
C TRP A 248 16.20 11.10 6.74
N ASP A 249 17.36 10.90 6.11
CA ASP A 249 18.67 11.04 6.75
C ASP A 249 18.94 12.47 7.25
N GLY A 250 18.37 13.46 6.57
CA GLY A 250 18.46 14.88 6.92
C GLY A 250 17.63 15.31 8.13
N LEU A 251 16.66 14.50 8.57
CA LEU A 251 15.86 14.79 9.77
C LEU A 251 16.72 14.67 11.03
N SER A 252 16.35 15.43 12.08
CA SER A 252 17.01 15.30 13.38
C SER A 252 16.77 13.92 14.00
N ASP A 253 17.69 13.43 14.84
CA ASP A 253 17.51 12.14 15.54
C ASP A 253 16.26 12.14 16.43
N GLN A 254 15.90 13.30 17.00
CA GLN A 254 14.67 13.47 17.77
C GLN A 254 13.43 13.25 16.90
N ASP A 255 13.40 13.84 15.70
CA ASP A 255 12.25 13.73 14.79
C ASP A 255 12.17 12.35 14.17
N LYS A 256 13.30 11.73 13.80
CA LYS A 256 13.36 10.33 13.37
C LYS A 256 12.75 9.41 14.41
N ALA A 257 13.18 9.51 15.67
CA ALA A 257 12.68 8.67 16.74
C ALA A 257 11.17 8.87 16.98
N ALA A 258 10.69 10.13 16.91
CA ALA A 258 9.26 10.42 17.04
C ALA A 258 8.43 9.84 15.90
N ILE A 259 8.93 9.94 14.66
CA ILE A 259 8.24 9.39 13.47
C ILE A 259 8.34 7.86 13.46
N GLU A 260 9.48 7.27 13.84
CA GLU A 260 9.63 5.80 13.91
C GLU A 260 8.62 5.13 14.87
N ALA A 261 8.18 5.83 15.90
CA ALA A 261 7.16 5.32 16.83
C ALA A 261 5.76 5.16 16.19
N ILE A 262 5.49 5.82 15.07
CA ILE A 262 4.16 5.83 14.42
C ILE A 262 4.13 5.17 13.04
N ILE A 263 5.28 4.89 12.43
CA ILE A 263 5.41 4.21 11.14
C ILE A 263 5.60 2.70 11.30
N GLY A 264 6.00 2.02 10.27
CA GLY A 264 6.26 0.58 10.30
C GLY A 264 4.99 -0.23 10.46
N GLU A 265 4.99 -1.19 11.38
CA GLU A 265 3.82 -2.04 11.63
C GLU A 265 2.59 -1.23 12.04
N ASN A 266 2.75 -0.15 12.82
CA ASN A 266 1.65 0.69 13.25
C ASN A 266 0.94 1.37 12.07
N LEU A 267 1.70 1.93 11.14
CA LEU A 267 1.14 2.58 9.95
C LEU A 267 0.60 1.56 8.96
N SER A 268 1.25 0.40 8.84
CA SER A 268 0.77 -0.73 8.03
C SER A 268 -0.57 -1.27 8.55
N ALA A 269 -0.73 -1.40 9.87
CA ALA A 269 -1.99 -1.76 10.49
C ALA A 269 -3.09 -0.72 10.21
N ALA A 270 -2.77 0.57 10.30
CA ALA A 270 -3.72 1.63 9.99
C ALA A 270 -4.16 1.59 8.52
N TRP A 271 -3.25 1.27 7.58
CA TRP A 271 -3.59 1.04 6.18
C TRP A 271 -4.64 -0.06 6.04
N GLY A 272 -4.37 -1.26 6.56
CA GLY A 272 -5.27 -2.41 6.43
C GLY A 272 -6.63 -2.18 7.08
N ARG A 273 -6.67 -1.59 8.29
CA ARG A 273 -7.94 -1.25 8.97
C ARG A 273 -8.87 -0.40 8.12
N ASN A 274 -8.34 0.55 7.34
CA ASN A 274 -9.17 1.35 6.44
C ASN A 274 -9.85 0.47 5.39
N PHE A 275 -9.15 -0.49 4.81
CA PHE A 275 -9.75 -1.42 3.84
C PHE A 275 -10.76 -2.37 4.48
N ASP A 276 -10.49 -2.85 5.71
CA ASP A 276 -11.41 -3.71 6.46
C ASP A 276 -12.74 -2.99 6.78
N VAL A 277 -12.73 -1.66 6.87
CA VAL A 277 -13.95 -0.85 7.01
C VAL A 277 -14.61 -0.59 5.64
N GLN A 278 -13.82 -0.24 4.63
CA GLN A 278 -14.35 0.24 3.34
C GLN A 278 -14.90 -0.89 2.46
N ASN A 279 -14.28 -2.07 2.45
CA ASN A 279 -14.73 -3.19 1.62
C ASN A 279 -16.14 -3.68 2.00
N PRO A 280 -16.46 -3.97 3.27
CA PRO A 280 -17.83 -4.36 3.67
C PRO A 280 -18.85 -3.24 3.41
N ALA A 281 -18.52 -1.99 3.69
CA ALA A 281 -19.39 -0.84 3.46
C ALA A 281 -19.72 -0.68 1.96
N ALA A 282 -18.74 -0.87 1.08
CA ALA A 282 -18.95 -0.84 -0.36
C ALA A 282 -19.80 -2.02 -0.83
N THR A 283 -19.59 -3.21 -0.28
CA THR A 283 -20.39 -4.41 -0.59
C THR A 283 -21.86 -4.18 -0.25
N GLU A 284 -22.15 -3.64 0.94
CA GLU A 284 -23.52 -3.30 1.35
C GLU A 284 -24.13 -2.24 0.43
N LYS A 285 -23.39 -1.17 0.12
CA LYS A 285 -23.83 -0.09 -0.78
C LYS A 285 -24.19 -0.63 -2.17
N LEU A 286 -23.31 -1.44 -2.77
CA LEU A 286 -23.53 -2.01 -4.10
C LEU A 286 -24.71 -2.99 -4.12
N GLY A 287 -24.84 -3.84 -3.10
CA GLY A 287 -25.99 -4.73 -2.93
C GLY A 287 -27.31 -3.96 -2.80
N ALA A 288 -27.34 -2.89 -1.99
CA ALA A 288 -28.52 -2.02 -1.84
C ALA A 288 -28.88 -1.28 -3.14
N ALA A 289 -27.89 -1.02 -4.01
CA ALA A 289 -28.09 -0.43 -5.34
C ALA A 289 -28.55 -1.45 -6.39
N GLY A 290 -28.73 -2.73 -6.02
CA GLY A 290 -29.25 -3.78 -6.90
C GLY A 290 -28.18 -4.45 -7.77
N HIS A 291 -26.90 -4.34 -7.39
CA HIS A 291 -25.84 -5.10 -8.06
C HIS A 291 -25.96 -6.60 -7.72
N GLU A 292 -25.61 -7.43 -8.67
CA GLU A 292 -25.56 -8.87 -8.47
C GLU A 292 -24.21 -9.27 -7.84
N ILE A 293 -24.27 -9.82 -6.64
CA ILE A 293 -23.10 -10.25 -5.87
C ILE A 293 -23.25 -11.73 -5.58
N VAL A 294 -22.36 -12.56 -6.12
CA VAL A 294 -22.39 -14.02 -5.95
C VAL A 294 -21.04 -14.53 -5.49
N GLU A 295 -21.01 -15.67 -4.81
CA GLU A 295 -19.77 -16.38 -4.53
C GLU A 295 -19.30 -17.15 -5.78
N ALA A 296 -17.98 -17.26 -5.94
CA ALA A 296 -17.37 -18.16 -6.92
C ALA A 296 -17.80 -19.60 -6.64
N SER A 297 -18.07 -20.37 -7.70
CA SER A 297 -18.42 -21.78 -7.52
C SER A 297 -17.28 -22.58 -6.89
N PRO A 298 -17.56 -23.69 -6.20
CA PRO A 298 -16.53 -24.58 -5.69
C PRO A 298 -15.55 -25.06 -6.79
N GLU A 299 -16.04 -25.21 -8.02
CA GLU A 299 -15.21 -25.60 -9.18
C GLU A 299 -14.24 -24.49 -9.58
N LEU A 300 -14.70 -23.23 -9.62
CA LEU A 300 -13.84 -22.09 -9.92
C LEU A 300 -12.79 -21.88 -8.81
N ILE A 301 -13.19 -22.00 -7.55
CA ILE A 301 -12.26 -21.94 -6.41
C ILE A 301 -11.19 -23.04 -6.52
N ALA A 302 -11.59 -24.29 -6.74
CA ALA A 302 -10.65 -25.40 -6.88
C ALA A 302 -9.70 -25.23 -8.07
N THR A 303 -10.18 -24.63 -9.17
CA THR A 303 -9.33 -24.33 -10.33
C THR A 303 -8.28 -23.27 -9.97
N VAL A 304 -8.67 -22.21 -9.25
CA VAL A 304 -7.73 -21.18 -8.76
C VAL A 304 -6.71 -21.77 -7.77
N ASP A 305 -7.11 -22.68 -6.89
CA ASP A 305 -6.21 -23.39 -5.96
C ASP A 305 -5.15 -24.21 -6.71
N GLY A 306 -5.56 -24.87 -7.81
CA GLY A 306 -4.62 -25.58 -8.67
C GLY A 306 -3.59 -24.65 -9.32
N ILE A 307 -4.03 -23.49 -9.81
CA ILE A 307 -3.16 -22.47 -10.40
C ILE A 307 -2.19 -21.92 -9.34
N TYR A 308 -2.68 -21.61 -8.14
CA TYR A 308 -1.88 -21.11 -7.03
C TYR A 308 -0.68 -22.02 -6.71
N THR A 309 -0.89 -23.34 -6.68
CA THR A 309 0.20 -24.29 -6.40
C THR A 309 1.37 -24.15 -7.37
N GLN A 310 1.09 -23.96 -8.67
CA GLN A 310 2.13 -23.72 -9.66
C GLN A 310 2.78 -22.35 -9.50
N MET A 311 1.98 -21.31 -9.19
CA MET A 311 2.48 -19.95 -9.00
C MET A 311 3.49 -19.86 -7.86
N VAL A 312 3.27 -20.59 -6.75
CA VAL A 312 4.22 -20.64 -5.62
C VAL A 312 5.57 -21.22 -6.07
N SER A 313 5.54 -22.33 -6.81
CA SER A 313 6.77 -22.95 -7.33
C SER A 313 7.56 -21.99 -8.23
N ASP A 314 6.88 -21.35 -9.18
CA ASP A 314 7.50 -20.39 -10.11
C ASP A 314 8.08 -19.17 -9.34
N TRP A 315 7.35 -18.68 -8.35
CA TRP A 315 7.79 -17.55 -7.57
C TRP A 315 9.03 -17.86 -6.71
N VAL A 316 9.11 -19.03 -6.10
CA VAL A 316 10.28 -19.44 -5.29
C VAL A 316 11.56 -19.31 -6.11
N GLU A 317 11.56 -19.76 -7.34
CA GLU A 317 12.73 -19.65 -8.23
C GLU A 317 13.01 -18.18 -8.62
N ALA A 318 11.96 -17.42 -8.96
CA ALA A 318 12.10 -16.02 -9.32
C ALA A 318 12.59 -15.16 -8.13
N ALA A 319 12.10 -15.41 -6.93
CA ALA A 319 12.50 -14.69 -5.70
C ALA A 319 13.96 -14.99 -5.31
N LYS A 320 14.42 -16.23 -5.47
CA LYS A 320 15.85 -16.56 -5.30
C LYS A 320 16.73 -15.77 -6.27
N ALA A 321 16.32 -15.70 -7.54
CA ALA A 321 17.04 -14.91 -8.56
C ALA A 321 17.04 -13.42 -8.24
N ALA A 322 15.99 -12.90 -7.54
CA ALA A 322 15.87 -11.53 -7.06
C ALA A 322 16.58 -11.29 -5.71
N GLY A 323 17.37 -12.24 -5.21
CA GLY A 323 18.21 -12.09 -4.04
C GLY A 323 17.54 -12.43 -2.70
N VAL A 324 16.36 -13.08 -2.71
CA VAL A 324 15.76 -13.61 -1.47
C VAL A 324 16.47 -14.91 -1.08
N ALA A 325 17.07 -14.96 0.09
CA ALA A 325 17.91 -16.08 0.51
C ALA A 325 17.11 -17.39 0.69
N ASP A 326 15.92 -17.30 1.30
CA ASP A 326 15.02 -18.43 1.54
C ASP A 326 13.56 -18.00 1.29
N PRO A 327 13.08 -18.01 0.04
CA PRO A 327 11.70 -17.63 -0.27
C PRO A 327 10.66 -18.53 0.37
N GLN A 328 10.97 -19.84 0.54
CA GLN A 328 10.03 -20.76 1.16
C GLN A 328 9.80 -20.43 2.63
N ALA A 329 10.88 -20.22 3.41
CA ALA A 329 10.79 -19.81 4.80
C ALA A 329 10.13 -18.44 4.95
N MET A 330 10.32 -17.51 4.00
CA MET A 330 9.67 -16.21 3.99
C MET A 330 8.16 -16.35 3.77
N LEU A 331 7.71 -17.19 2.84
CA LEU A 331 6.30 -17.46 2.60
C LEU A 331 5.63 -18.11 3.82
N GLU A 332 6.28 -19.10 4.41
CA GLU A 332 5.80 -19.76 5.61
C GLU A 332 5.68 -18.78 6.79
N PHE A 333 6.70 -17.97 7.01
CA PHE A 333 6.70 -16.93 8.04
C PHE A 333 5.53 -15.94 7.86
N TYR A 334 5.31 -15.46 6.64
CA TYR A 334 4.17 -14.58 6.34
C TYR A 334 2.84 -15.24 6.69
N GLY A 335 2.63 -16.48 6.23
CA GLY A 335 1.38 -17.21 6.45
C GLY A 335 1.12 -17.52 7.94
N GLU A 336 2.15 -17.88 8.71
CA GLU A 336 2.05 -18.11 10.16
C GLU A 336 1.76 -16.79 10.91
N THR A 337 2.46 -15.72 10.55
CA THR A 337 2.28 -14.40 11.14
C THR A 337 0.88 -13.86 10.89
N TYR A 338 0.39 -13.97 9.63
CA TYR A 338 -0.98 -13.60 9.29
C TYR A 338 -2.01 -14.36 10.13
N LYS A 339 -1.89 -15.69 10.21
CA LYS A 339 -2.81 -16.53 11.00
C LYS A 339 -2.79 -16.18 12.48
N SER A 340 -1.62 -15.90 13.03
CA SER A 340 -1.50 -15.47 14.43
C SER A 340 -2.25 -14.17 14.69
N ILE A 341 -2.01 -13.14 13.85
CA ILE A 341 -2.62 -11.82 14.02
C ILE A 341 -4.13 -11.86 13.75
N ALA A 342 -4.58 -12.62 12.74
CA ALA A 342 -5.99 -12.69 12.37
C ALA A 342 -6.87 -13.42 13.40
N ASN A 343 -6.27 -14.19 14.32
CA ASN A 343 -6.96 -14.93 15.37
C ASN A 343 -6.91 -14.23 16.75
N ASP A 344 -6.16 -13.15 16.89
CA ASP A 344 -6.09 -12.31 18.09
C ASP A 344 -7.26 -11.30 18.13
#